data_b947b538fed2a732dad40d8dcd4cb18b
#
_entry.id   b947b538fed2a732dad40d8dcd4cb18b
#
_cell.length_a   1.000
_cell.length_b   1.000
_cell.length_c   1.000
_cell.angle_alpha   90.00
_cell.angle_beta   90.00
_cell.angle_gamma   90.00
#
_symmetry.space_group_name_H-M   'P 1'
#
loop_
_entity.id
_entity.type
_entity.pdbx_description
1 polymer ?
#
loop_
_entity_poly.entity_id
_entity_poly.type
_entity_poly.pdbx_seq_one_letter_code
_entity_poly.pdbx_strand_id
1 'polypeptide(L)'
;MSQSENTPFAINPRYPDARVEVLDERFLALRLFSASVEQLATDLRWAEGPVWFGDGRYLLVSDIPNNRILRWDDASGQVSEFRTPANHANGLARDRQGRLLTCEHLTRRVTRTEYDGRITVLADSFEGKPLNSPNDIICPSSGDVWFTDPPFGIGGSWEGEPATPELPHAVYRWREGQLQQVLNDVPGPNGLAFSPDESVLYVVASRAKPHRQVWAYDVDAQGRLSHQRVVIDAQGPGALDGIAVDATGHLWCGWGSDGSLGAKPEELDGVRVFTPQGQAIAHIHLPERCANLCFGGAKNNRLFMASSHSIYALYTNTQGAHALI
;
A
#
# COMPACT_ATOMS: atom_id res chain seq x y z
N MET A 1 -18.45 -28.26 16.03
CA MET A 1 -17.88 -26.92 15.85
C MET A 1 -16.50 -26.97 16.47
N SER A 2 -15.46 -27.23 15.66
CA SER A 2 -14.06 -27.17 16.14
C SER A 2 -13.69 -25.70 16.30
N GLN A 3 -13.39 -25.27 17.50
CA GLN A 3 -12.68 -24.02 17.71
C GLN A 3 -11.32 -24.17 17.01
N SER A 4 -11.09 -23.38 15.96
CA SER A 4 -9.75 -23.20 15.42
C SER A 4 -8.94 -22.59 16.57
N GLU A 5 -8.05 -23.38 17.17
CA GLU A 5 -7.04 -22.87 18.10
C GLU A 5 -6.26 -21.80 17.34
N ASN A 6 -6.47 -20.54 17.73
CA ASN A 6 -5.72 -19.39 17.24
C ASN A 6 -4.30 -19.55 17.79
N THR A 7 -3.47 -20.34 17.11
CA THR A 7 -2.07 -20.50 17.49
C THR A 7 -1.39 -19.16 17.26
N PRO A 8 -0.84 -18.53 18.31
CA PRO A 8 -0.17 -17.25 18.15
C PRO A 8 0.92 -17.35 17.09
N PHE A 9 1.05 -16.35 16.24
CA PHE A 9 2.12 -16.28 15.26
C PHE A 9 3.48 -16.34 15.97
N ALA A 10 4.21 -17.42 15.80
CA ALA A 10 5.46 -17.64 16.51
C ALA A 10 6.61 -16.91 15.82
N ILE A 11 7.40 -16.14 16.56
CA ILE A 11 8.68 -15.61 16.09
C ILE A 11 9.59 -16.81 15.75
N ASN A 12 10.23 -16.78 14.58
CA ASN A 12 11.18 -17.82 14.21
C ASN A 12 12.39 -17.79 15.17
N PRO A 13 12.65 -18.89 15.91
CA PRO A 13 13.76 -18.94 16.88
C PRO A 13 15.14 -19.08 16.22
N ARG A 14 15.20 -19.27 14.91
CA ARG A 14 16.46 -19.47 14.16
C ARG A 14 16.65 -18.42 13.08
N TYR A 15 17.90 -18.05 12.84
CA TYR A 15 18.30 -17.13 11.78
C TYR A 15 19.04 -17.85 10.67
N PRO A 16 18.89 -17.44 9.41
CA PRO A 16 17.92 -16.45 8.95
C PRO A 16 16.47 -16.97 9.07
N ASP A 17 15.49 -16.09 9.16
CA ASP A 17 14.07 -16.46 9.14
C ASP A 17 13.74 -17.15 7.82
N ALA A 18 13.27 -18.40 7.88
CA ALA A 18 12.94 -19.21 6.71
C ALA A 18 11.78 -18.62 5.87
N ARG A 19 10.96 -17.73 6.47
CA ARG A 19 9.91 -17.01 5.75
C ARG A 19 10.47 -15.96 4.79
N VAL A 20 11.73 -15.57 4.94
CA VAL A 20 12.41 -14.62 4.06
C VAL A 20 13.21 -15.40 3.02
N GLU A 21 12.53 -15.82 1.96
CA GLU A 21 13.10 -16.58 0.86
C GLU A 21 13.94 -15.68 -0.05
N VAL A 22 15.18 -16.10 -0.31
CA VAL A 22 16.10 -15.43 -1.24
C VAL A 22 15.97 -16.12 -2.61
N LEU A 23 15.44 -15.41 -3.60
CA LEU A 23 15.32 -15.90 -4.97
C LEU A 23 16.55 -15.55 -5.82
N ASP A 24 17.26 -14.49 -5.44
CA ASP A 24 18.47 -14.01 -6.09
C ASP A 24 19.43 -13.39 -5.06
N GLU A 25 20.73 -13.61 -5.22
CA GLU A 25 21.77 -13.17 -4.26
C GLU A 25 21.79 -11.64 -4.02
N ARG A 26 21.31 -10.84 -4.96
CA ARG A 26 21.20 -9.38 -4.80
C ARG A 26 20.35 -8.97 -3.60
N PHE A 27 19.39 -9.82 -3.20
CA PHE A 27 18.59 -9.54 -2.01
C PHE A 27 19.39 -9.62 -0.70
N LEU A 28 20.53 -10.34 -0.68
CA LEU A 28 21.36 -10.46 0.53
C LEU A 28 21.83 -9.12 1.08
N ALA A 29 22.04 -8.13 0.20
CA ALA A 29 22.39 -6.77 0.60
C ALA A 29 21.23 -6.02 1.29
N LEU A 30 19.98 -6.38 1.00
CA LEU A 30 18.77 -5.77 1.55
C LEU A 30 18.26 -6.49 2.80
N ARG A 31 18.69 -7.74 3.01
CA ARG A 31 18.25 -8.57 4.14
C ARG A 31 19.06 -8.28 5.38
N LEU A 32 18.39 -8.08 6.50
CA LEU A 32 19.02 -8.14 7.81
C LEU A 32 18.97 -9.59 8.31
N PHE A 33 20.14 -10.26 8.39
CA PHE A 33 20.26 -11.69 8.67
C PHE A 33 19.56 -12.12 9.97
N SER A 34 19.63 -11.30 11.02
CA SER A 34 19.08 -11.57 12.35
C SER A 34 17.66 -11.04 12.57
N ALA A 35 17.00 -10.52 11.53
CA ALA A 35 15.61 -10.10 11.63
C ALA A 35 14.65 -11.26 11.36
N SER A 36 13.53 -11.24 12.06
CA SER A 36 12.40 -12.14 11.83
C SER A 36 11.15 -11.37 11.50
N VAL A 37 10.21 -11.99 10.78
CA VAL A 37 8.87 -11.46 10.59
C VAL A 37 8.15 -11.47 11.94
N GLU A 38 7.59 -10.32 12.31
CA GLU A 38 6.83 -10.10 13.54
C GLU A 38 5.36 -9.86 13.21
N GLN A 39 4.43 -10.39 13.99
CA GLN A 39 3.03 -9.98 13.95
C GLN A 39 2.82 -8.92 15.03
N LEU A 40 2.41 -7.73 14.64
CA LEU A 40 2.22 -6.59 15.54
C LEU A 40 0.78 -6.48 16.04
N ALA A 41 -0.19 -6.87 15.22
CA ALA A 41 -1.61 -6.85 15.54
C ALA A 41 -2.36 -7.89 14.69
N THR A 42 -3.53 -8.29 15.16
CA THR A 42 -4.48 -9.16 14.46
C THR A 42 -5.93 -8.71 14.75
N ASP A 43 -6.92 -9.48 14.29
CA ASP A 43 -8.36 -9.21 14.47
C ASP A 43 -8.88 -8.01 13.66
N LEU A 44 -8.18 -7.64 12.59
CA LEU A 44 -8.71 -6.77 11.55
C LEU A 44 -9.60 -7.60 10.59
N ARG A 45 -10.36 -6.93 9.74
CA ARG A 45 -11.14 -7.59 8.68
C ARG A 45 -10.49 -7.47 7.30
N TRP A 46 -9.91 -6.32 7.02
CA TRP A 46 -9.08 -6.08 5.84
C TRP A 46 -8.18 -4.89 6.12
N ALA A 47 -6.92 -5.22 6.45
CA ALA A 47 -5.87 -4.25 6.76
C ALA A 47 -5.33 -3.62 5.48
N GLU A 48 -5.33 -2.28 5.40
CA GLU A 48 -4.90 -1.50 4.25
C GLU A 48 -4.23 -0.19 4.63
N GLY A 49 -3.63 0.48 3.64
CA GLY A 49 -3.12 1.83 3.72
C GLY A 49 -2.18 2.12 4.87
N PRO A 50 -1.15 1.31 5.15
CA PRO A 50 -0.26 1.57 6.27
C PRO A 50 0.57 2.84 6.02
N VAL A 51 0.65 3.71 7.03
CA VAL A 51 1.50 4.91 6.99
C VAL A 51 2.20 5.15 8.32
N TRP A 52 3.51 5.41 8.25
CA TRP A 52 4.32 5.68 9.43
C TRP A 52 4.41 7.16 9.75
N PHE A 53 4.21 7.52 11.01
CA PHE A 53 4.40 8.85 11.57
C PHE A 53 5.64 8.85 12.49
N GLY A 54 6.78 9.30 11.95
CA GLY A 54 8.07 9.26 12.64
C GLY A 54 8.12 10.15 13.88
N ASP A 55 7.49 11.32 13.83
CA ASP A 55 7.47 12.30 14.93
C ASP A 55 6.80 11.71 16.19
N GLY A 56 5.70 10.97 16.00
CA GLY A 56 4.96 10.33 17.07
C GLY A 56 5.31 8.86 17.29
N ARG A 57 6.19 8.28 16.46
CA ARG A 57 6.59 6.87 16.47
C ARG A 57 5.40 5.93 16.49
N TYR A 58 4.48 6.09 15.53
CA TYR A 58 3.32 5.22 15.39
C TYR A 58 3.00 4.92 13.92
N LEU A 59 2.36 3.80 13.71
CA LEU A 59 1.77 3.38 12.44
C LEU A 59 0.27 3.60 12.48
N LEU A 60 -0.28 4.17 11.40
CA LEU A 60 -1.72 4.11 11.13
C LEU A 60 -1.99 3.06 10.07
N VAL A 61 -3.12 2.35 10.21
CA VAL A 61 -3.59 1.33 9.27
C VAL A 61 -5.10 1.41 9.18
N SER A 62 -5.63 1.36 7.97
CA SER A 62 -7.06 1.25 7.72
C SER A 62 -7.54 -0.18 7.96
N ASP A 63 -8.67 -0.34 8.65
CA ASP A 63 -9.43 -1.57 8.75
C ASP A 63 -10.78 -1.31 8.06
N ILE A 64 -10.77 -1.47 6.71
CA ILE A 64 -11.79 -0.93 5.83
C ILE A 64 -13.20 -1.42 6.20
N PRO A 65 -13.47 -2.74 6.28
CA PRO A 65 -14.83 -3.22 6.54
C PRO A 65 -15.34 -2.87 7.95
N ASN A 66 -14.44 -2.72 8.93
CA ASN A 66 -14.77 -2.26 10.26
C ASN A 66 -14.93 -0.73 10.34
N ASN A 67 -14.75 -0.03 9.24
CA ASN A 67 -14.93 1.43 9.11
C ASN A 67 -14.12 2.23 10.14
N ARG A 68 -12.84 1.84 10.33
CA ARG A 68 -11.95 2.47 11.30
C ARG A 68 -10.51 2.59 10.80
N ILE A 69 -9.77 3.53 11.36
CA ILE A 69 -8.30 3.63 11.27
C ILE A 69 -7.75 3.24 12.65
N LEU A 70 -6.81 2.32 12.68
CA LEU A 70 -6.10 1.89 13.87
C LEU A 70 -4.75 2.58 13.96
N ARG A 71 -4.27 2.77 15.20
CA ARG A 71 -2.92 3.22 15.54
C ARG A 71 -2.20 2.12 16.31
N TRP A 72 -1.05 1.69 15.77
CA TRP A 72 -0.08 0.89 16.51
C TRP A 72 1.05 1.80 17.00
N ASP A 73 1.34 1.77 18.29
CA ASP A 73 2.36 2.61 18.94
C ASP A 73 3.66 1.81 19.12
N ASP A 74 4.77 2.31 18.54
CA ASP A 74 6.07 1.61 18.54
C ASP A 74 6.70 1.48 19.94
N ALA A 75 6.42 2.39 20.85
CA ALA A 75 7.02 2.38 22.18
C ALA A 75 6.32 1.37 23.11
N SER A 76 5.00 1.24 23.02
CA SER A 76 4.21 0.38 23.89
C SER A 76 3.80 -0.95 23.22
N GLY A 77 3.84 -1.04 21.88
CA GLY A 77 3.29 -2.16 21.12
C GLY A 77 1.75 -2.22 21.12
N GLN A 78 1.08 -1.23 21.69
CA GLN A 78 -0.37 -1.22 21.85
C GLN A 78 -1.08 -0.75 20.58
N VAL A 79 -2.24 -1.36 20.32
CA VAL A 79 -3.17 -0.92 19.26
C VAL A 79 -4.33 -0.18 19.88
N SER A 80 -4.73 0.93 19.25
CA SER A 80 -5.89 1.72 19.63
C SER A 80 -6.64 2.21 18.39
N GLU A 81 -7.90 2.58 18.55
CA GLU A 81 -8.63 3.27 17.48
C GLU A 81 -8.13 4.71 17.36
N PHE A 82 -7.71 5.09 16.14
CA PHE A 82 -7.34 6.45 15.81
C PHE A 82 -8.54 7.26 15.32
N ARG A 83 -9.40 6.63 14.50
CA ARG A 83 -10.62 7.23 13.95
C ARG A 83 -11.71 6.19 13.73
N THR A 84 -12.91 6.48 14.24
CA THR A 84 -14.14 5.70 14.04
C THR A 84 -15.35 6.66 14.11
N PRO A 85 -16.24 6.75 13.09
CA PRO A 85 -16.13 6.11 11.77
C PRO A 85 -15.04 6.77 10.90
N ALA A 86 -14.48 6.00 9.95
CA ALA A 86 -13.44 6.45 9.04
C ALA A 86 -13.90 6.54 7.57
N ASN A 87 -15.21 6.43 7.30
CA ASN A 87 -15.82 6.42 5.97
C ASN A 87 -15.23 5.33 5.05
N HIS A 88 -14.98 4.15 5.60
CA HIS A 88 -14.31 3.05 4.90
C HIS A 88 -12.99 3.53 4.28
N ALA A 89 -12.14 4.16 5.10
CA ALA A 89 -10.83 4.63 4.67
C ALA A 89 -10.00 3.46 4.14
N ASN A 90 -9.27 3.69 3.03
CA ASN A 90 -8.31 2.76 2.44
C ASN A 90 -6.90 3.35 2.51
N GLY A 91 -6.34 3.85 1.42
CA GLY A 91 -5.01 4.40 1.36
C GLY A 91 -4.80 5.59 2.31
N LEU A 92 -3.70 5.55 3.04
CA LEU A 92 -3.26 6.62 3.92
C LEU A 92 -1.87 7.08 3.50
N ALA A 93 -1.64 8.38 3.56
CA ALA A 93 -0.31 8.96 3.37
C ALA A 93 -0.08 10.13 4.33
N ARG A 94 1.17 10.53 4.45
CA ARG A 94 1.56 11.73 5.17
C ARG A 94 1.93 12.82 4.17
N ASP A 95 1.38 14.01 4.30
CA ASP A 95 1.83 15.13 3.48
C ASP A 95 3.18 15.69 3.98
N ARG A 96 3.75 16.63 3.23
CA ARG A 96 5.07 17.21 3.54
C ARG A 96 5.10 18.04 4.82
N GLN A 97 3.93 18.41 5.34
CA GLN A 97 3.77 19.09 6.62
C GLN A 97 3.45 18.12 7.77
N GLY A 98 3.39 16.81 7.51
CA GLY A 98 3.11 15.81 8.55
C GLY A 98 1.63 15.58 8.83
N ARG A 99 0.71 16.04 7.96
CA ARG A 99 -0.72 15.84 8.12
C ARG A 99 -1.16 14.53 7.44
N LEU A 100 -2.19 13.92 7.97
CA LEU A 100 -2.75 12.68 7.41
C LEU A 100 -3.59 12.99 6.17
N LEU A 101 -3.26 12.32 5.06
CA LEU A 101 -4.08 12.20 3.86
C LEU A 101 -4.82 10.86 3.91
N THR A 102 -6.09 10.85 3.47
CA THR A 102 -6.95 9.65 3.54
C THR A 102 -7.77 9.53 2.26
N CYS A 103 -7.74 8.36 1.64
CA CYS A 103 -8.72 7.92 0.64
C CYS A 103 -9.93 7.33 1.36
N GLU A 104 -11.13 7.86 1.12
CA GLU A 104 -12.37 7.42 1.74
C GLU A 104 -13.28 6.79 0.69
N HIS A 105 -13.58 5.49 0.81
CA HIS A 105 -14.44 4.76 -0.14
C HIS A 105 -15.90 5.19 -0.04
N LEU A 106 -16.45 5.22 1.19
CA LEU A 106 -17.88 5.50 1.41
C LEU A 106 -18.28 6.90 0.92
N THR A 107 -17.45 7.88 1.18
CA THR A 107 -17.70 9.27 0.78
C THR A 107 -17.07 9.64 -0.56
N ARG A 108 -16.38 8.70 -1.21
CA ARG A 108 -15.80 8.82 -2.55
C ARG A 108 -14.92 10.05 -2.69
N ARG A 109 -14.01 10.26 -1.72
CA ARG A 109 -13.21 11.49 -1.66
C ARG A 109 -11.82 11.26 -1.09
N VAL A 110 -10.94 12.23 -1.34
CA VAL A 110 -9.63 12.36 -0.70
C VAL A 110 -9.69 13.50 0.29
N THR A 111 -9.22 13.24 1.51
CA THR A 111 -9.24 14.22 2.60
C THR A 111 -7.88 14.44 3.21
N ARG A 112 -7.73 15.57 3.92
CA ARG A 112 -6.57 15.88 4.75
C ARG A 112 -7.04 16.23 6.16
N THR A 113 -6.43 15.62 7.16
CA THR A 113 -6.66 15.97 8.57
C THR A 113 -5.70 17.07 8.97
N GLU A 114 -6.23 18.24 9.31
CA GLU A 114 -5.47 19.40 9.74
C GLU A 114 -4.96 19.22 11.19
N TYR A 115 -4.02 20.06 11.64
CA TYR A 115 -3.44 19.96 12.98
C TYR A 115 -4.45 20.20 14.11
N ASP A 116 -5.54 20.89 13.84
CA ASP A 116 -6.65 21.10 14.78
C ASP A 116 -7.67 19.95 14.78
N GLY A 117 -7.41 18.89 13.99
CA GLY A 117 -8.29 17.73 13.83
C GLY A 117 -9.41 17.90 12.81
N ARG A 118 -9.57 19.09 12.21
CA ARG A 118 -10.56 19.33 11.16
C ARG A 118 -10.19 18.54 9.90
N ILE A 119 -11.19 18.00 9.22
CA ILE A 119 -11.03 17.31 7.95
C ILE A 119 -11.32 18.26 6.80
N THR A 120 -10.34 18.46 5.94
CA THR A 120 -10.44 19.23 4.69
C THR A 120 -10.59 18.27 3.52
N VAL A 121 -11.63 18.44 2.72
CA VAL A 121 -11.80 17.69 1.46
C VAL A 121 -10.86 18.29 0.42
N LEU A 122 -9.98 17.48 -0.16
CA LEU A 122 -9.08 17.87 -1.24
C LEU A 122 -9.72 17.62 -2.61
N ALA A 123 -10.38 16.47 -2.77
CA ALA A 123 -11.06 16.08 -4.00
C ALA A 123 -12.21 15.12 -3.68
N ASP A 124 -13.37 15.34 -4.30
CA ASP A 124 -14.55 14.47 -4.25
C ASP A 124 -15.19 14.27 -5.63
N SER A 125 -14.78 15.05 -6.61
CA SER A 125 -15.37 15.06 -7.95
C SER A 125 -14.35 15.50 -9.00
N PHE A 126 -14.55 15.06 -10.23
CA PHE A 126 -13.83 15.50 -11.40
C PHE A 126 -14.79 15.77 -12.56
N GLU A 127 -14.69 16.97 -13.20
CA GLU A 127 -15.62 17.41 -14.27
C GLU A 127 -17.11 17.31 -13.89
N GLY A 128 -17.43 17.59 -12.65
CA GLY A 128 -18.80 17.57 -12.13
C GLY A 128 -19.38 16.19 -11.82
N LYS A 129 -18.57 15.13 -11.93
CA LYS A 129 -18.94 13.75 -11.58
C LYS A 129 -18.21 13.32 -10.31
N PRO A 130 -18.85 12.55 -9.42
CA PRO A 130 -18.19 12.03 -8.22
C PRO A 130 -17.03 11.09 -8.59
N LEU A 131 -15.95 11.11 -7.81
CA LEU A 131 -14.87 10.13 -7.91
C LEU A 131 -15.43 8.70 -7.78
N ASN A 132 -14.71 7.69 -8.24
CA ASN A 132 -15.15 6.28 -8.06
C ASN A 132 -15.04 5.87 -6.59
N SER A 133 -13.89 5.49 -6.15
CA SER A 133 -13.55 5.21 -4.75
C SER A 133 -12.04 5.30 -4.59
N PRO A 134 -11.50 6.48 -4.27
CA PRO A 134 -10.06 6.67 -4.11
C PRO A 134 -9.45 5.56 -3.26
N ASN A 135 -8.37 4.94 -3.77
CA ASN A 135 -7.85 3.69 -3.22
C ASN A 135 -6.49 3.88 -2.54
N ASP A 136 -5.41 4.11 -3.30
CA ASP A 136 -4.09 4.33 -2.75
C ASP A 136 -3.59 5.76 -3.02
N ILE A 137 -2.64 6.26 -2.20
CA ILE A 137 -2.29 7.68 -2.16
C ILE A 137 -0.84 7.89 -1.76
N ILE A 138 -0.16 8.81 -2.43
CA ILE A 138 1.21 9.22 -2.11
C ILE A 138 1.37 10.75 -2.19
N CYS A 139 2.39 11.28 -1.49
CA CYS A 139 2.76 12.67 -1.51
C CYS A 139 4.27 12.82 -1.75
N PRO A 140 4.72 13.06 -3.01
CA PRO A 140 6.12 13.26 -3.35
C PRO A 140 6.70 14.55 -2.74
N SER A 141 7.98 14.81 -3.01
CA SER A 141 8.71 15.97 -2.49
C SER A 141 8.11 17.31 -2.91
N SER A 142 7.42 17.35 -4.06
CA SER A 142 6.69 18.55 -4.53
C SER A 142 5.53 18.98 -3.62
N GLY A 143 5.02 18.07 -2.78
CA GLY A 143 3.82 18.30 -1.96
C GLY A 143 2.50 18.07 -2.69
N ASP A 144 2.54 17.66 -3.95
CA ASP A 144 1.34 17.24 -4.68
C ASP A 144 0.77 15.97 -4.06
N VAL A 145 -0.53 15.77 -4.19
CA VAL A 145 -1.19 14.54 -3.76
C VAL A 145 -1.57 13.73 -4.98
N TRP A 146 -1.03 12.51 -5.08
CA TRP A 146 -1.34 11.59 -6.16
C TRP A 146 -2.12 10.41 -5.60
N PHE A 147 -3.19 10.01 -6.28
CA PHE A 147 -4.03 8.91 -5.83
C PHE A 147 -4.64 8.13 -7.00
N THR A 148 -4.95 6.87 -6.74
CA THR A 148 -5.67 5.99 -7.67
C THR A 148 -7.16 6.00 -7.35
N ASP A 149 -8.01 5.89 -8.39
CA ASP A 149 -9.47 5.95 -8.26
C ASP A 149 -10.15 4.81 -9.03
N PRO A 150 -9.96 3.54 -8.62
CA PRO A 150 -10.72 2.42 -9.15
C PRO A 150 -12.09 2.32 -8.47
N PRO A 151 -13.04 1.53 -9.01
CA PRO A 151 -14.37 1.36 -8.42
C PRO A 151 -14.43 0.23 -7.37
N PHE A 152 -13.35 -0.01 -6.57
CA PHE A 152 -13.35 -1.14 -5.64
C PHE A 152 -14.30 -0.92 -4.48
N GLY A 153 -14.27 0.26 -3.86
CA GLY A 153 -15.12 0.61 -2.72
C GLY A 153 -16.60 0.82 -3.07
N ILE A 154 -16.94 0.92 -4.36
CA ILE A 154 -18.34 1.01 -4.82
C ILE A 154 -18.82 -0.27 -5.51
N GLY A 155 -18.02 -1.34 -5.53
CA GLY A 155 -18.35 -2.63 -6.13
C GLY A 155 -19.23 -3.53 -5.27
N GLY A 156 -19.46 -3.18 -4.00
CA GLY A 156 -20.22 -3.99 -3.04
C GLY A 156 -20.27 -3.32 -1.67
N SER A 157 -20.84 -4.03 -0.69
CA SER A 157 -21.05 -3.51 0.68
C SER A 157 -19.95 -3.90 1.68
N TRP A 158 -18.81 -4.42 1.19
CA TRP A 158 -17.71 -4.85 2.07
C TRP A 158 -16.76 -3.70 2.44
N GLU A 159 -16.42 -2.87 1.44
CA GLU A 159 -15.46 -1.78 1.59
C GLU A 159 -16.10 -0.40 1.39
N GLY A 160 -17.41 -0.32 1.27
CA GLY A 160 -18.16 0.89 1.05
C GLY A 160 -19.61 0.58 0.72
N GLU A 161 -20.22 1.34 -0.16
CA GLU A 161 -21.60 1.15 -0.64
C GLU A 161 -21.65 1.03 -2.17
N PRO A 162 -22.51 0.13 -2.72
CA PRO A 162 -22.65 -0.03 -4.16
C PRO A 162 -23.07 1.27 -4.85
N ALA A 163 -22.32 1.64 -5.90
CA ALA A 163 -22.67 2.76 -6.76
C ALA A 163 -22.22 2.50 -8.20
N THR A 164 -22.80 3.22 -9.15
CA THR A 164 -22.38 3.16 -10.55
C THR A 164 -21.16 4.07 -10.77
N PRO A 165 -20.06 3.56 -11.37
CA PRO A 165 -18.94 4.41 -11.80
C PRO A 165 -19.40 5.38 -12.89
N GLU A 166 -19.06 6.66 -12.73
CA GLU A 166 -19.34 7.71 -13.71
C GLU A 166 -18.09 8.24 -14.40
N LEU A 167 -16.92 7.90 -13.85
CA LEU A 167 -15.60 8.24 -14.36
C LEU A 167 -14.85 6.96 -14.76
N PRO A 168 -13.88 7.05 -15.68
CA PRO A 168 -12.98 5.92 -15.95
C PRO A 168 -12.14 5.61 -14.71
N HIS A 169 -11.54 4.40 -14.66
CA HIS A 169 -10.49 4.13 -13.69
C HIS A 169 -9.31 5.07 -13.96
N ALA A 170 -8.85 5.78 -12.97
CA ALA A 170 -7.90 6.84 -13.19
C ALA A 170 -6.83 6.95 -12.10
N VAL A 171 -5.75 7.62 -12.44
CA VAL A 171 -4.80 8.20 -11.48
C VAL A 171 -4.97 9.72 -11.56
N TYR A 172 -5.08 10.34 -10.41
CA TYR A 172 -5.23 11.78 -10.29
C TYR A 172 -4.03 12.40 -9.57
N ARG A 173 -3.78 13.68 -9.87
CA ARG A 173 -2.89 14.56 -9.15
C ARG A 173 -3.66 15.78 -8.67
N TRP A 174 -3.65 16.03 -7.38
CA TRP A 174 -4.15 17.25 -6.78
C TRP A 174 -2.97 18.18 -6.43
N ARG A 175 -3.05 19.42 -6.88
CA ARG A 175 -2.06 20.46 -6.61
C ARG A 175 -2.78 21.79 -6.37
N GLU A 176 -2.59 22.42 -5.22
CA GLU A 176 -3.06 23.78 -4.91
C GLU A 176 -4.55 24.00 -5.22
N GLY A 177 -5.41 23.05 -4.90
CA GLY A 177 -6.85 23.12 -5.13
C GLY A 177 -7.30 22.68 -6.55
N GLN A 178 -6.38 22.29 -7.41
CA GLN A 178 -6.69 21.79 -8.76
C GLN A 178 -6.50 20.28 -8.85
N LEU A 179 -7.53 19.59 -9.31
CA LEU A 179 -7.48 18.17 -9.61
C LEU A 179 -7.23 17.94 -11.10
N GLN A 180 -6.24 17.13 -11.43
CA GLN A 180 -5.89 16.72 -12.78
C GLN A 180 -5.97 15.21 -12.90
N GLN A 181 -6.66 14.69 -13.90
CA GLN A 181 -6.56 13.30 -14.32
C GLN A 181 -5.27 13.13 -15.13
N VAL A 182 -4.33 12.32 -14.62
CA VAL A 182 -3.01 12.12 -15.24
C VAL A 182 -2.93 10.81 -16.03
N LEU A 183 -3.71 9.78 -15.63
CA LEU A 183 -3.89 8.52 -16.37
C LEU A 183 -5.35 8.09 -16.29
N ASN A 184 -5.85 7.47 -17.37
CA ASN A 184 -7.22 6.93 -17.42
C ASN A 184 -7.32 5.61 -18.20
N ASP A 185 -6.20 4.96 -18.42
CA ASP A 185 -6.07 3.74 -19.20
C ASP A 185 -5.50 2.55 -18.41
N VAL A 186 -5.13 2.77 -17.12
CA VAL A 186 -4.63 1.70 -16.25
C VAL A 186 -5.78 0.80 -15.81
N PRO A 187 -5.72 -0.51 -16.10
CA PRO A 187 -6.81 -1.43 -15.72
C PRO A 187 -6.84 -1.68 -14.21
N GLY A 188 -7.76 -1.05 -13.50
CA GLY A 188 -7.90 -1.13 -12.05
C GLY A 188 -6.64 -0.64 -11.34
N PRO A 189 -6.30 0.67 -11.45
CA PRO A 189 -5.12 1.21 -10.78
C PRO A 189 -5.25 1.00 -9.26
N ASN A 190 -4.20 0.45 -8.64
CA ASN A 190 -4.15 0.14 -7.22
C ASN A 190 -2.92 0.85 -6.61
N GLY A 191 -1.96 0.14 -6.04
CA GLY A 191 -0.77 0.73 -5.45
C GLY A 191 0.00 1.64 -6.40
N LEU A 192 0.54 2.74 -5.88
CA LEU A 192 1.40 3.64 -6.64
C LEU A 192 2.60 4.08 -5.80
N ALA A 193 3.75 4.28 -6.45
CA ALA A 193 4.97 4.74 -5.79
C ALA A 193 5.89 5.44 -6.78
N PHE A 194 6.69 6.41 -6.30
CA PHE A 194 7.78 7.00 -7.09
C PHE A 194 9.10 6.28 -6.88
N SER A 195 9.98 6.34 -7.91
CA SER A 195 11.40 6.01 -7.75
C SER A 195 12.08 6.94 -6.73
N PRO A 196 13.27 6.60 -6.19
CA PRO A 196 13.93 7.43 -5.19
C PRO A 196 14.22 8.86 -5.62
N ASP A 197 14.46 9.08 -6.91
CA ASP A 197 14.68 10.40 -7.53
C ASP A 197 13.39 11.04 -8.08
N GLU A 198 12.24 10.39 -7.89
CA GLU A 198 10.92 10.81 -8.36
C GLU A 198 10.80 10.97 -9.90
N SER A 199 11.76 10.43 -10.65
CA SER A 199 11.75 10.47 -12.12
C SER A 199 10.88 9.40 -12.77
N VAL A 200 10.42 8.39 -12.01
CA VAL A 200 9.54 7.31 -12.46
C VAL A 200 8.38 7.16 -11.49
N LEU A 201 7.15 7.10 -12.04
CA LEU A 201 5.96 6.68 -11.31
C LEU A 201 5.66 5.21 -11.65
N TYR A 202 5.52 4.37 -10.64
CA TYR A 202 5.03 3.01 -10.73
C TYR A 202 3.56 2.95 -10.34
N VAL A 203 2.75 2.22 -11.10
CA VAL A 203 1.32 2.01 -10.82
C VAL A 203 0.98 0.54 -11.02
N VAL A 204 0.32 -0.06 -10.04
CA VAL A 204 -0.21 -1.42 -10.13
C VAL A 204 -1.46 -1.42 -11.00
N ALA A 205 -1.42 -2.17 -12.09
CA ALA A 205 -2.54 -2.48 -12.96
C ALA A 205 -3.19 -3.81 -12.51
N SER A 206 -3.97 -3.76 -11.43
CA SER A 206 -4.46 -4.94 -10.72
C SER A 206 -5.53 -5.75 -11.49
N ARG A 207 -6.04 -5.20 -12.60
CA ARG A 207 -6.98 -5.87 -13.51
C ARG A 207 -6.45 -6.04 -14.92
N ALA A 208 -5.13 -5.88 -15.13
CA ALA A 208 -4.50 -6.19 -16.40
C ALA A 208 -4.67 -7.67 -16.77
N LYS A 209 -4.74 -7.94 -18.06
CA LYS A 209 -4.92 -9.30 -18.64
C LYS A 209 -3.72 -9.63 -19.53
N PRO A 210 -3.27 -10.90 -19.57
CA PRO A 210 -3.76 -12.07 -18.82
C PRO A 210 -3.36 -12.07 -17.35
N HIS A 211 -2.34 -11.31 -16.95
CA HIS A 211 -1.81 -11.24 -15.59
C HIS A 211 -1.83 -9.81 -15.06
N ARG A 212 -1.80 -9.65 -13.76
CA ARG A 212 -1.62 -8.36 -13.09
C ARG A 212 -0.20 -7.85 -13.32
N GLN A 213 -0.04 -6.53 -13.39
CA GLN A 213 1.22 -5.91 -13.80
C GLN A 213 1.53 -4.68 -12.94
N VAL A 214 2.80 -4.29 -12.90
CA VAL A 214 3.23 -2.95 -12.52
C VAL A 214 3.67 -2.22 -13.78
N TRP A 215 3.04 -1.09 -14.04
CA TRP A 215 3.41 -0.17 -15.12
C TRP A 215 4.28 0.95 -14.58
N ALA A 216 5.26 1.38 -15.37
CA ALA A 216 6.11 2.51 -15.06
C ALA A 216 5.95 3.60 -16.11
N TYR A 217 6.02 4.84 -15.65
CA TYR A 217 5.94 6.05 -16.47
C TYR A 217 7.10 6.97 -16.10
N ASP A 218 7.75 7.56 -17.10
CA ASP A 218 8.71 8.63 -16.87
C ASP A 218 7.96 9.90 -16.45
N VAL A 219 8.51 10.62 -15.49
CA VAL A 219 7.92 11.83 -14.87
C VAL A 219 8.82 13.01 -15.16
N ASP A 220 8.30 14.03 -15.84
CA ASP A 220 9.05 15.26 -16.08
C ASP A 220 8.93 16.26 -14.89
N ALA A 221 9.71 17.33 -14.96
CA ALA A 221 9.74 18.37 -13.92
C ALA A 221 8.37 19.08 -13.69
N GLN A 222 7.43 18.94 -14.61
CA GLN A 222 6.06 19.45 -14.48
C GLN A 222 5.09 18.38 -13.96
N GLY A 223 5.59 17.14 -13.75
CA GLY A 223 4.79 15.98 -13.33
C GLY A 223 3.94 15.39 -14.47
N ARG A 224 4.34 15.59 -15.73
CA ARG A 224 3.70 14.95 -16.87
C ARG A 224 4.28 13.56 -17.07
N LEU A 225 3.41 12.61 -17.41
CA LEU A 225 3.76 11.19 -17.57
C LEU A 225 3.99 10.86 -19.05
N SER A 226 5.01 10.04 -19.30
CA SER A 226 5.36 9.56 -20.64
C SER A 226 6.01 8.18 -20.60
N HIS A 227 6.28 7.58 -21.76
CA HIS A 227 7.04 6.33 -21.92
C HIS A 227 6.52 5.18 -21.02
N GLN A 228 5.21 4.93 -21.08
CA GLN A 228 4.60 3.80 -20.37
C GLN A 228 5.27 2.47 -20.76
N ARG A 229 5.60 1.66 -19.75
CA ARG A 229 6.19 0.32 -19.93
C ARG A 229 5.77 -0.61 -18.81
N VAL A 230 5.68 -1.91 -19.11
CA VAL A 230 5.49 -2.95 -18.10
C VAL A 230 6.84 -3.26 -17.45
N VAL A 231 6.92 -3.14 -16.13
CA VAL A 231 8.13 -3.48 -15.35
C VAL A 231 7.99 -4.84 -14.68
N ILE A 232 6.82 -5.12 -14.12
CA ILE A 232 6.54 -6.42 -13.48
C ILE A 232 5.31 -7.01 -14.15
N ASP A 233 5.40 -8.30 -14.51
CA ASP A 233 4.28 -9.16 -14.86
C ASP A 233 4.18 -10.27 -13.82
N ALA A 234 3.02 -10.44 -13.19
CA ALA A 234 2.81 -11.41 -12.13
C ALA A 234 2.93 -12.89 -12.59
N GLN A 235 2.79 -13.14 -13.89
CA GLN A 235 2.98 -14.45 -14.52
C GLN A 235 2.23 -15.60 -13.80
N GLY A 236 0.90 -15.52 -13.76
CA GLY A 236 0.07 -16.55 -13.14
C GLY A 236 -0.89 -15.99 -12.09
N PRO A 237 -1.23 -16.76 -11.03
CA PRO A 237 -2.27 -16.40 -10.06
C PRO A 237 -1.79 -15.39 -9.00
N GLY A 238 -0.62 -14.76 -9.16
CA GLY A 238 -0.13 -13.72 -8.24
C GLY A 238 -0.99 -12.46 -8.31
N ALA A 239 -1.37 -11.95 -7.16
CA ALA A 239 -2.11 -10.71 -7.03
C ALA A 239 -1.20 -9.60 -6.52
N LEU A 240 -0.96 -8.61 -7.38
CA LEU A 240 -0.33 -7.35 -7.02
C LEU A 240 -1.36 -6.40 -6.41
N ASP A 241 -0.96 -5.67 -5.36
CA ASP A 241 -1.82 -4.73 -4.64
C ASP A 241 -1.06 -3.42 -4.33
N GLY A 242 -0.78 -3.07 -3.08
CA GLY A 242 0.06 -1.94 -2.72
C GLY A 242 1.54 -2.16 -3.05
N ILE A 243 2.28 -1.08 -3.22
CA ILE A 243 3.74 -1.10 -3.50
C ILE A 243 4.49 -0.04 -2.70
N ALA A 244 5.72 -0.35 -2.33
CA ALA A 244 6.68 0.60 -1.79
C ALA A 244 8.02 0.48 -2.53
N VAL A 245 8.79 1.56 -2.56
CA VAL A 245 10.13 1.59 -3.17
C VAL A 245 11.17 1.85 -2.09
N ASP A 246 12.30 1.13 -2.10
CA ASP A 246 13.40 1.39 -1.20
C ASP A 246 14.40 2.42 -1.76
N ALA A 247 15.32 2.88 -0.93
CA ALA A 247 16.31 3.90 -1.27
C ALA A 247 17.26 3.51 -2.43
N THR A 248 17.31 2.23 -2.78
CA THR A 248 18.10 1.68 -3.89
C THR A 248 17.25 1.38 -5.13
N GLY A 249 15.94 1.69 -5.07
CA GLY A 249 15.00 1.58 -6.19
C GLY A 249 14.32 0.21 -6.34
N HIS A 250 14.50 -0.73 -5.40
CA HIS A 250 13.78 -1.99 -5.44
C HIS A 250 12.31 -1.79 -5.11
N LEU A 251 11.45 -2.52 -5.84
CA LEU A 251 10.01 -2.50 -5.63
C LEU A 251 9.63 -3.62 -4.67
N TRP A 252 9.01 -3.26 -3.57
CA TRP A 252 8.43 -4.15 -2.57
C TRP A 252 6.93 -4.17 -2.81
N CYS A 253 6.39 -5.33 -3.20
CA CYS A 253 5.01 -5.44 -3.68
C CYS A 253 4.19 -6.32 -2.75
N GLY A 254 3.06 -5.80 -2.27
CA GLY A 254 2.02 -6.61 -1.65
C GLY A 254 1.59 -7.71 -2.63
N TRP A 255 1.65 -8.96 -2.17
CA TRP A 255 1.48 -10.12 -3.00
C TRP A 255 0.57 -11.14 -2.35
N GLY A 256 -0.12 -11.92 -3.18
CA GLY A 256 -0.95 -12.99 -2.68
C GLY A 256 -1.66 -13.75 -3.79
N SER A 257 -2.53 -14.66 -3.40
CA SER A 257 -3.40 -15.38 -4.33
C SER A 257 -4.45 -14.44 -4.93
N ASP A 258 -4.73 -14.59 -6.21
CA ASP A 258 -5.83 -13.90 -6.88
C ASP A 258 -7.20 -14.59 -6.69
N GLY A 259 -7.23 -15.70 -5.92
CA GLY A 259 -8.41 -16.49 -5.66
C GLY A 259 -8.85 -17.39 -6.81
N SER A 260 -8.07 -17.50 -7.88
CA SER A 260 -8.37 -18.38 -9.01
C SER A 260 -8.28 -19.86 -8.61
N LEU A 261 -9.04 -20.71 -9.33
CA LEU A 261 -9.03 -22.15 -9.07
C LEU A 261 -7.60 -22.72 -9.29
N GLY A 262 -7.07 -23.38 -8.26
CA GLY A 262 -5.73 -23.97 -8.26
C GLY A 262 -4.62 -23.00 -7.81
N ALA A 263 -4.92 -21.75 -7.51
CA ALA A 263 -3.99 -20.88 -6.81
C ALA A 263 -3.71 -21.45 -5.41
N LYS A 264 -2.46 -21.34 -4.97
CA LYS A 264 -2.00 -21.82 -3.66
C LYS A 264 -1.61 -20.62 -2.80
N PRO A 265 -2.51 -20.14 -1.93
CA PRO A 265 -2.24 -19.00 -1.07
C PRO A 265 -0.95 -19.18 -0.27
N GLU A 266 -0.68 -20.38 0.26
CA GLU A 266 0.52 -20.72 1.04
C GLU A 266 1.84 -20.54 0.30
N GLU A 267 1.81 -20.53 -1.04
CA GLU A 267 2.99 -20.29 -1.89
C GLU A 267 3.05 -18.84 -2.39
N LEU A 268 1.93 -18.11 -2.32
CA LEU A 268 1.78 -16.79 -2.91
C LEU A 268 1.73 -15.66 -1.88
N ASP A 269 1.11 -15.88 -0.72
CA ASP A 269 0.79 -14.81 0.21
C ASP A 269 2.05 -14.22 0.86
N GLY A 270 2.11 -12.88 0.90
CA GLY A 270 3.21 -12.15 1.50
C GLY A 270 3.66 -10.93 0.71
N VAL A 271 4.97 -10.73 0.61
CA VAL A 271 5.58 -9.62 -0.13
C VAL A 271 6.62 -10.14 -1.10
N ARG A 272 6.55 -9.74 -2.36
CA ARG A 272 7.63 -9.99 -3.33
C ARG A 272 8.47 -8.75 -3.56
N VAL A 273 9.78 -8.96 -3.66
CA VAL A 273 10.74 -7.89 -3.89
C VAL A 273 11.33 -8.04 -5.29
N PHE A 274 11.35 -6.93 -6.03
CA PHE A 274 11.85 -6.90 -7.40
C PHE A 274 12.92 -5.84 -7.56
N THR A 275 13.85 -6.10 -8.49
CA THR A 275 14.77 -5.05 -8.96
C THR A 275 14.02 -3.94 -9.70
N PRO A 276 14.63 -2.76 -9.90
CA PRO A 276 14.03 -1.71 -10.75
C PRO A 276 13.70 -2.16 -12.19
N GLN A 277 14.32 -3.26 -12.65
CA GLN A 277 14.08 -3.88 -13.96
C GLN A 277 12.99 -4.98 -13.93
N GLY A 278 12.37 -5.22 -12.76
CA GLY A 278 11.26 -6.17 -12.61
C GLY A 278 11.67 -7.63 -12.40
N GLN A 279 12.94 -7.90 -12.08
CA GLN A 279 13.35 -9.26 -11.72
C GLN A 279 13.05 -9.53 -10.24
N ALA A 280 12.31 -10.61 -9.94
CA ALA A 280 12.05 -11.04 -8.58
C ALA A 280 13.34 -11.50 -7.90
N ILE A 281 13.61 -10.99 -6.68
CA ILE A 281 14.83 -11.30 -5.92
C ILE A 281 14.54 -11.87 -4.52
N ALA A 282 13.32 -11.70 -4.00
CA ALA A 282 12.91 -12.30 -2.73
C ALA A 282 11.40 -12.49 -2.63
N HIS A 283 11.00 -13.39 -1.73
CA HIS A 283 9.64 -13.52 -1.24
C HIS A 283 9.65 -13.56 0.29
N ILE A 284 8.89 -12.69 0.91
CA ILE A 284 8.61 -12.71 2.35
C ILE A 284 7.26 -13.38 2.51
N HIS A 285 7.25 -14.64 2.92
CA HIS A 285 6.05 -15.43 3.11
C HIS A 285 5.30 -15.00 4.36
N LEU A 286 4.00 -14.75 4.22
CA LEU A 286 3.07 -14.46 5.28
C LEU A 286 1.93 -15.50 5.27
N PRO A 287 1.27 -15.74 6.42
CA PRO A 287 0.15 -16.68 6.46
C PRO A 287 -1.11 -16.16 5.78
N GLU A 288 -1.08 -14.93 5.26
CA GLU A 288 -2.20 -14.24 4.63
C GLU A 288 -1.70 -13.21 3.62
N ARG A 289 -2.56 -12.88 2.65
CA ARG A 289 -2.24 -11.95 1.58
C ARG A 289 -1.88 -10.57 2.13
N CYS A 290 -0.75 -10.03 1.69
CA CYS A 290 -0.39 -8.64 1.94
C CYS A 290 -1.09 -7.73 0.92
N ALA A 291 -1.96 -6.86 1.42
CA ALA A 291 -2.67 -5.88 0.60
C ALA A 291 -1.80 -4.63 0.37
N ASN A 292 -1.17 -4.09 1.42
CA ASN A 292 -0.36 -2.88 1.29
C ASN A 292 0.81 -2.87 2.28
N LEU A 293 1.79 -2.00 2.05
CA LEU A 293 3.00 -1.95 2.86
C LEU A 293 3.65 -0.56 2.83
N CYS A 294 4.36 -0.23 3.90
CA CYS A 294 5.17 0.98 3.96
C CYS A 294 6.46 0.77 4.74
N PHE A 295 7.46 1.57 4.46
CA PHE A 295 8.65 1.67 5.30
C PHE A 295 8.42 2.67 6.45
N GLY A 296 9.06 2.40 7.58
CA GLY A 296 9.02 3.25 8.76
C GLY A 296 10.01 2.83 9.82
N GLY A 297 9.67 3.11 11.09
CA GLY A 297 10.58 2.92 12.22
C GLY A 297 11.60 4.05 12.34
N ALA A 298 12.39 4.03 13.40
CA ALA A 298 13.32 5.11 13.75
C ALA A 298 14.40 5.40 12.68
N LYS A 299 14.71 4.41 11.83
CA LYS A 299 15.71 4.52 10.76
C LYS A 299 15.09 4.35 9.37
N ASN A 300 13.75 4.38 9.25
CA ASN A 300 13.04 4.10 8.00
C ASN A 300 13.41 2.75 7.34
N ASN A 301 13.81 1.76 8.15
CA ASN A 301 14.26 0.45 7.72
C ASN A 301 13.41 -0.70 8.29
N ARG A 302 12.22 -0.40 8.77
CA ARG A 302 11.24 -1.39 9.19
C ARG A 302 10.11 -1.39 8.18
N LEU A 303 9.95 -2.51 7.48
CA LEU A 303 8.84 -2.74 6.57
C LEU A 303 7.62 -3.11 7.40
N PHE A 304 6.53 -2.37 7.28
CA PHE A 304 5.22 -2.70 7.82
C PHE A 304 4.34 -3.23 6.70
N MET A 305 3.63 -4.32 6.96
CA MET A 305 2.84 -5.06 5.99
C MET A 305 1.41 -5.20 6.53
N ALA A 306 0.46 -4.52 5.89
CA ALA A 306 -0.96 -4.66 6.16
C ALA A 306 -1.48 -5.87 5.36
N SER A 307 -1.88 -6.92 6.07
CA SER A 307 -2.18 -8.21 5.46
C SER A 307 -3.51 -8.72 5.98
N SER A 308 -4.52 -8.78 5.12
CA SER A 308 -5.85 -9.30 5.42
C SER A 308 -6.34 -9.00 6.85
N HIS A 309 -5.99 -9.85 7.82
CA HIS A 309 -6.47 -9.75 9.20
C HIS A 309 -5.42 -9.23 10.19
N SER A 310 -4.20 -8.95 9.73
CA SER A 310 -3.07 -8.67 10.63
C SER A 310 -2.15 -7.56 10.10
N ILE A 311 -1.35 -7.03 11.01
CA ILE A 311 -0.22 -6.14 10.71
C ILE A 311 1.05 -6.91 11.02
N TYR A 312 1.93 -7.06 10.03
CA TYR A 312 3.25 -7.65 10.21
C TYR A 312 4.35 -6.60 10.05
N ALA A 313 5.54 -6.93 10.54
CA ALA A 313 6.72 -6.10 10.34
C ALA A 313 7.99 -6.95 10.16
N LEU A 314 8.95 -6.38 9.42
CA LEU A 314 10.28 -6.96 9.22
C LEU A 314 11.33 -5.84 9.18
N TYR A 315 12.39 -5.96 9.97
CA TYR A 315 13.55 -5.09 9.80
C TYR A 315 14.39 -5.50 8.59
N THR A 316 14.79 -4.51 7.81
CA THR A 316 15.58 -4.67 6.58
C THR A 316 16.93 -3.96 6.69
N ASN A 317 17.88 -4.32 5.83
CA ASN A 317 19.15 -3.61 5.68
C ASN A 317 19.10 -2.51 4.61
N THR A 318 17.89 -2.13 4.19
CA THR A 318 17.62 -0.97 3.32
C THR A 318 16.60 -0.05 4.00
N GLN A 319 16.40 1.13 3.45
CA GLN A 319 15.46 2.14 3.92
C GLN A 319 14.41 2.40 2.84
N GLY A 320 13.24 2.91 3.22
CA GLY A 320 12.28 3.42 2.26
C GLY A 320 12.85 4.62 1.49
N ALA A 321 12.48 4.74 0.20
CA ALA A 321 12.98 5.79 -0.69
C ALA A 321 12.66 7.21 -0.19
N HIS A 322 11.47 7.38 0.38
CA HIS A 322 10.95 8.67 0.79
C HIS A 322 10.78 8.69 2.31
N ALA A 323 11.88 8.94 3.04
CA ALA A 323 11.79 9.22 4.46
C ALA A 323 11.08 10.57 4.65
N LEU A 324 9.88 10.52 5.17
CA LEU A 324 9.22 11.71 5.71
C LEU A 324 9.79 11.94 7.11
N ILE A 325 10.68 12.93 7.22
CA ILE A 325 11.28 13.39 8.48
C ILE A 325 10.22 14.11 9.30
#